data_1dbbdfade3d2115690c0af248d5efec3
#
_entry.id   1dbbdfade3d2115690c0af248d5efec3
#
_cell.length_a   1.000
_cell.length_b   1.000
_cell.length_c   1.000
_cell.angle_alpha   90.00
_cell.angle_beta   90.00
_cell.angle_gamma   90.00
#
_symmetry.space_group_name_H-M   'P 1'
#
loop_
_entity.id
_entity.type
_entity.pdbx_description
1 polymer ?
#
loop_
_entity_poly.entity_id
_entity_poly.type
_entity_poly.pdbx_seq_one_letter_code
_entity_poly.pdbx_strand_id
1 'polypeptide(L)'
;MATTHLLYLHGFRSSPQSTKARKLEARVREHRPQVHWWCPQLPASPRAAMDMVMQGIARWPQGAMAVIGSSLGGFYATFVAEATGCRAVLLNPAIDPARDLGGYTGEQTAWHNPGERFVFEPHFVDELRSLRRGPVARPENYFAVIAKGDEVLDWREMAGRYPGAKIKLLEAGDHALSDFDRHIEEVLAFLDLG
;
A
#
# COMPACT_ATOMS: atom_id res chain seq x y z
N MET A 1 -20.00 2.29 -8.21
CA MET A 1 -19.60 1.82 -9.56
C MET A 1 -18.56 0.73 -9.36
N ALA A 2 -18.62 -0.34 -10.16
CA ALA A 2 -17.65 -1.43 -10.08
C ALA A 2 -16.23 -0.93 -10.36
N THR A 3 -15.25 -1.47 -9.65
CA THR A 3 -13.84 -1.14 -9.86
C THR A 3 -13.34 -1.75 -11.18
N THR A 4 -12.78 -0.92 -12.04
CA THR A 4 -12.22 -1.32 -13.34
C THR A 4 -10.69 -1.15 -13.42
N HIS A 5 -10.11 -0.37 -12.51
CA HIS A 5 -8.66 -0.10 -12.43
C HIS A 5 -8.19 -0.31 -11.00
N LEU A 6 -7.20 -1.16 -10.83
CA LEU A 6 -6.64 -1.50 -9.52
C LEU A 6 -5.13 -1.24 -9.50
N LEU A 7 -4.74 -0.34 -8.62
CA LEU A 7 -3.35 -0.01 -8.34
C LEU A 7 -2.87 -0.81 -7.12
N TYR A 8 -1.71 -1.43 -7.20
CA TYR A 8 -1.04 -2.01 -6.05
C TYR A 8 0.31 -1.34 -5.78
N LEU A 9 0.55 -0.92 -4.54
CA LEU A 9 1.78 -0.25 -4.10
C LEU A 9 2.50 -1.13 -3.08
N HIS A 10 3.69 -1.58 -3.45
CA HIS A 10 4.52 -2.44 -2.60
C HIS A 10 5.27 -1.65 -1.52
N GLY A 11 5.83 -2.35 -0.53
CA GLY A 11 6.57 -1.77 0.58
C GLY A 11 8.02 -1.40 0.26
N PHE A 12 8.71 -0.88 1.27
CA PHE A 12 10.15 -0.60 1.22
C PHE A 12 10.96 -1.86 0.92
N ARG A 13 11.97 -1.78 0.06
CA ARG A 13 12.83 -2.90 -0.39
C ARG A 13 12.07 -4.05 -1.09
N SER A 14 10.82 -3.82 -1.47
CA SER A 14 9.92 -4.79 -2.09
C SER A 14 9.78 -4.53 -3.60
N SER A 15 8.91 -5.27 -4.27
CA SER A 15 8.70 -5.18 -5.72
C SER A 15 7.31 -5.66 -6.13
N PRO A 16 6.92 -5.51 -7.40
CA PRO A 16 5.74 -6.15 -7.99
C PRO A 16 5.74 -7.67 -7.88
N GLN A 17 6.91 -8.29 -7.67
CA GLN A 17 7.04 -9.74 -7.47
C GLN A 17 6.79 -10.20 -6.04
N SER A 18 6.41 -9.30 -5.13
CA SER A 18 6.09 -9.66 -3.75
C SER A 18 4.93 -10.67 -3.69
N THR A 19 4.97 -11.54 -2.70
CA THR A 19 3.97 -12.62 -2.53
C THR A 19 2.54 -12.07 -2.54
N LYS A 20 2.28 -10.98 -1.81
CA LYS A 20 0.95 -10.35 -1.75
C LYS A 20 0.50 -9.80 -3.11
N ALA A 21 1.39 -9.10 -3.82
CA ALA A 21 1.08 -8.54 -5.14
C ALA A 21 0.71 -9.64 -6.14
N ARG A 22 1.53 -10.70 -6.21
CA ARG A 22 1.30 -11.85 -7.11
C ARG A 22 0.01 -12.61 -6.79
N LYS A 23 -0.28 -12.85 -5.52
CA LYS A 23 -1.51 -13.52 -5.09
C LYS A 23 -2.75 -12.71 -5.45
N LEU A 24 -2.73 -11.41 -5.18
CA LEU A 24 -3.83 -10.51 -5.56
C LEU A 24 -4.00 -10.43 -7.07
N GLU A 25 -2.91 -10.25 -7.81
CA GLU A 25 -2.97 -10.21 -9.28
C GLU A 25 -3.58 -11.50 -9.85
N ALA A 26 -3.14 -12.67 -9.39
CA ALA A 26 -3.66 -13.94 -9.84
C ALA A 26 -5.17 -14.04 -9.55
N ARG A 27 -5.60 -13.64 -8.37
CA ARG A 27 -7.01 -13.69 -7.97
C ARG A 27 -7.88 -12.71 -8.77
N VAL A 28 -7.38 -11.48 -8.99
CA VAL A 28 -8.08 -10.50 -9.82
C VAL A 28 -8.21 -11.00 -11.26
N ARG A 29 -7.14 -11.56 -11.84
CA ARG A 29 -7.19 -12.11 -13.21
C ARG A 29 -8.14 -13.30 -13.34
N GLU A 30 -8.25 -14.12 -12.30
CA GLU A 30 -9.17 -15.27 -12.28
C GLU A 30 -10.64 -14.82 -12.27
N HIS A 31 -11.00 -13.85 -11.43
CA HIS A 31 -12.40 -13.46 -11.19
C HIS A 31 -12.85 -12.26 -12.00
N ARG A 32 -11.94 -11.36 -12.35
CA ARG A 32 -12.20 -10.09 -13.02
C ARG A 32 -11.11 -9.78 -14.07
N PRO A 33 -10.96 -10.63 -15.11
CA PRO A 33 -9.86 -10.50 -16.09
C PRO A 33 -9.88 -9.17 -16.86
N GLN A 34 -11.04 -8.48 -16.87
CA GLN A 34 -11.20 -7.16 -17.50
C GLN A 34 -10.65 -6.00 -16.66
N VAL A 35 -10.30 -6.24 -15.39
CA VAL A 35 -9.76 -5.18 -14.52
C VAL A 35 -8.33 -4.86 -14.94
N HIS A 36 -8.08 -3.59 -15.16
CA HIS A 36 -6.72 -3.10 -15.40
C HIS A 36 -5.93 -3.14 -14.08
N TRP A 37 -5.03 -4.14 -13.97
CA TRP A 37 -4.10 -4.27 -12.86
C TRP A 37 -2.81 -3.52 -13.15
N TRP A 38 -2.36 -2.67 -12.22
CA TRP A 38 -1.07 -2.00 -12.31
C TRP A 38 -0.34 -2.05 -10.97
N CYS A 39 0.85 -2.65 -10.99
CA CYS A 39 1.77 -2.71 -9.86
C CYS A 39 3.16 -2.26 -10.36
N PRO A 40 3.46 -0.95 -10.33
CA PRO A 40 4.77 -0.47 -10.79
C PRO A 40 5.89 -0.86 -9.83
N GLN A 41 7.12 -1.01 -10.35
CA GLN A 41 8.32 -0.96 -9.53
C GLN A 41 8.52 0.50 -9.07
N LEU A 42 8.40 0.72 -7.78
CA LEU A 42 8.54 2.06 -7.21
C LEU A 42 10.01 2.44 -7.09
N PRO A 43 10.41 3.63 -7.54
CA PRO A 43 11.76 4.14 -7.30
C PRO A 43 12.02 4.39 -5.81
N ALA A 44 13.29 4.46 -5.43
CA ALA A 44 13.72 4.68 -4.04
C ALA A 44 13.29 6.06 -3.48
N SER A 45 13.27 7.10 -4.32
CA SER A 45 12.77 8.43 -3.94
C SER A 45 11.25 8.39 -3.76
N PRO A 46 10.73 8.72 -2.57
CA PRO A 46 9.28 8.79 -2.32
C PRO A 46 8.55 9.77 -3.23
N ARG A 47 9.18 10.91 -3.51
CA ARG A 47 8.62 11.92 -4.43
C ARG A 47 8.53 11.37 -5.84
N ALA A 48 9.62 10.80 -6.36
CA ALA A 48 9.62 10.22 -7.70
C ALA A 48 8.62 9.05 -7.80
N ALA A 49 8.46 8.26 -6.74
CA ALA A 49 7.45 7.18 -6.68
C ALA A 49 6.03 7.74 -6.82
N MET A 50 5.70 8.80 -6.07
CA MET A 50 4.37 9.38 -6.14
C MET A 50 4.13 10.16 -7.43
N ASP A 51 5.14 10.84 -7.96
CA ASP A 51 5.04 11.50 -9.27
C ASP A 51 4.75 10.47 -10.38
N MET A 52 5.49 9.35 -10.40
CA MET A 52 5.24 8.24 -11.33
C MET A 52 3.81 7.70 -11.19
N VAL A 53 3.38 7.42 -9.96
CA VAL A 53 2.04 6.86 -9.70
C VAL A 53 0.96 7.82 -10.14
N MET A 54 1.03 9.08 -9.73
CA MET A 54 0.00 10.09 -10.07
C MET A 54 -0.08 10.37 -11.58
N GLN A 55 1.05 10.38 -12.27
CA GLN A 55 1.08 10.47 -13.73
C GLN A 55 0.46 9.23 -14.39
N GLY A 56 0.79 8.03 -13.88
CA GLY A 56 0.28 6.76 -14.43
C GLY A 56 -1.24 6.63 -14.31
N ILE A 57 -1.83 7.12 -13.22
CA ILE A 57 -3.29 7.07 -12.98
C ILE A 57 -4.05 8.31 -13.48
N ALA A 58 -3.37 9.31 -14.02
CA ALA A 58 -3.98 10.61 -14.36
C ALA A 58 -5.19 10.51 -15.31
N ARG A 59 -5.23 9.45 -16.13
CA ARG A 59 -6.33 9.19 -17.08
C ARG A 59 -7.30 8.12 -16.60
N TRP A 60 -7.11 7.59 -15.40
CA TRP A 60 -7.98 6.55 -14.87
C TRP A 60 -9.34 7.14 -14.45
N PRO A 61 -10.43 6.37 -14.57
CA PRO A 61 -11.76 6.80 -14.14
C PRO A 61 -11.79 6.85 -12.60
N GLN A 62 -11.71 8.02 -12.01
CA GLN A 62 -11.60 8.22 -10.55
C GLN A 62 -12.72 7.50 -9.76
N GLY A 63 -13.94 7.46 -10.29
CA GLY A 63 -15.06 6.75 -9.65
C GLY A 63 -15.03 5.23 -9.79
N ALA A 64 -14.12 4.66 -10.58
CA ALA A 64 -13.99 3.24 -10.85
C ALA A 64 -12.53 2.72 -10.67
N MET A 65 -11.71 3.45 -9.93
CA MET A 65 -10.40 3.01 -9.53
C MET A 65 -10.33 2.70 -8.03
N ALA A 66 -9.38 1.86 -7.66
CA ALA A 66 -9.04 1.56 -6.27
C ALA A 66 -7.54 1.36 -6.10
N VAL A 67 -7.06 1.47 -4.87
CA VAL A 67 -5.66 1.26 -4.53
C VAL A 67 -5.52 0.27 -3.37
N ILE A 68 -4.51 -0.60 -3.45
CA ILE A 68 -4.07 -1.45 -2.35
C ILE A 68 -2.62 -1.09 -2.05
N GLY A 69 -2.28 -0.93 -0.77
CA GLY A 69 -0.90 -0.66 -0.37
C GLY A 69 -0.47 -1.49 0.82
N SER A 70 0.77 -1.99 0.79
CA SER A 70 1.36 -2.78 1.87
C SER A 70 2.55 -2.07 2.50
N SER A 71 2.58 -1.97 3.83
CA SER A 71 3.66 -1.32 4.57
C SER A 71 3.86 0.14 4.10
N LEU A 72 5.06 0.53 3.63
CA LEU A 72 5.28 1.84 2.99
C LEU A 72 4.30 2.10 1.83
N GLY A 73 3.92 1.06 1.07
CA GLY A 73 2.89 1.17 0.05
C GLY A 73 1.52 1.56 0.61
N GLY A 74 1.22 1.23 1.87
CA GLY A 74 0.01 1.68 2.57
C GLY A 74 0.01 3.19 2.84
N PHE A 75 1.17 3.74 3.19
CA PHE A 75 1.36 5.20 3.28
C PHE A 75 1.12 5.88 1.93
N TYR A 76 1.69 5.34 0.86
CA TYR A 76 1.47 5.85 -0.50
C TYR A 76 0.02 5.67 -0.96
N ALA A 77 -0.63 4.55 -0.62
CA ALA A 77 -2.04 4.32 -0.93
C ALA A 77 -2.95 5.35 -0.26
N THR A 78 -2.63 5.75 0.98
CA THR A 78 -3.33 6.85 1.67
C THR A 78 -3.14 8.16 0.91
N PHE A 79 -1.93 8.48 0.45
CA PHE A 79 -1.67 9.66 -0.38
C PHE A 79 -2.53 9.66 -1.65
N VAL A 80 -2.57 8.54 -2.37
CA VAL A 80 -3.36 8.40 -3.61
C VAL A 80 -4.86 8.54 -3.33
N ALA A 81 -5.36 7.86 -2.29
CA ALA A 81 -6.78 7.91 -1.94
C ALA A 81 -7.25 9.30 -1.53
N GLU A 82 -6.45 10.04 -0.75
CA GLU A 82 -6.76 11.44 -0.41
C GLU A 82 -6.70 12.37 -1.64
N ALA A 83 -5.85 12.08 -2.61
CA ALA A 83 -5.75 12.88 -3.83
C ALA A 83 -6.87 12.61 -4.84
N THR A 84 -7.40 11.37 -4.88
CA THR A 84 -8.36 10.93 -5.92
C THR A 84 -9.76 10.67 -5.37
N GLY A 85 -9.90 10.44 -4.07
CA GLY A 85 -11.15 10.01 -3.43
C GLY A 85 -11.51 8.54 -3.69
N CYS A 86 -10.59 7.73 -4.24
CA CYS A 86 -10.83 6.31 -4.50
C CYS A 86 -10.84 5.47 -3.22
N ARG A 87 -11.36 4.23 -3.31
CA ARG A 87 -11.25 3.26 -2.22
C ARG A 87 -9.80 2.79 -2.05
N ALA A 88 -9.41 2.56 -0.80
CA ALA A 88 -8.08 2.11 -0.42
C ALA A 88 -8.12 0.91 0.52
N VAL A 89 -7.35 -0.12 0.22
CA VAL A 89 -7.04 -1.20 1.16
C VAL A 89 -5.61 -1.07 1.63
N LEU A 90 -5.42 -1.15 2.93
CA LEU A 90 -4.15 -0.94 3.61
C LEU A 90 -3.76 -2.21 4.36
N LEU A 91 -2.59 -2.75 4.05
CA LEU A 91 -2.08 -4.00 4.60
C LEU A 91 -0.88 -3.68 5.50
N ASN A 92 -1.06 -3.73 6.82
CA ASN A 92 -0.05 -3.29 7.80
C ASN A 92 0.60 -1.97 7.37
N PRO A 93 -0.16 -0.86 7.22
CA PRO A 93 0.36 0.37 6.64
C PRO A 93 1.38 1.07 7.54
N ALA A 94 2.47 1.58 6.96
CA ALA A 94 3.34 2.51 7.65
C ALA A 94 2.62 3.85 7.89
N ILE A 95 2.73 4.40 9.11
CA ILE A 95 2.03 5.60 9.53
C ILE A 95 2.96 6.82 9.56
N ASP A 96 4.16 6.63 10.08
CA ASP A 96 5.22 7.64 10.07
C ASP A 96 6.51 7.09 9.44
N PRO A 97 6.51 6.81 8.12
CA PRO A 97 7.68 6.22 7.49
C PRO A 97 8.92 7.11 7.52
N ALA A 98 8.77 8.42 7.73
CA ALA A 98 9.92 9.32 7.90
C ALA A 98 10.68 9.02 9.20
N ARG A 99 9.97 8.69 10.26
CA ARG A 99 10.55 8.20 11.52
C ARG A 99 11.12 6.79 11.33
N ASP A 100 10.30 5.90 10.81
CA ASP A 100 10.60 4.46 10.78
C ASP A 100 11.76 4.12 9.84
N LEU A 101 11.90 4.86 8.74
CA LEU A 101 12.97 4.66 7.76
C LEU A 101 14.19 5.58 7.95
N GLY A 102 14.15 6.48 8.92
CA GLY A 102 15.27 7.41 9.17
C GLY A 102 16.61 6.72 9.46
N GLY A 103 16.57 5.53 10.06
CA GLY A 103 17.76 4.70 10.33
C GLY A 103 18.24 3.85 9.15
N TYR A 104 17.52 3.83 8.02
CA TYR A 104 17.83 3.02 6.84
C TYR A 104 18.51 3.82 5.71
N THR A 105 19.02 5.01 5.99
CA THR A 105 19.76 5.80 5.00
C THR A 105 21.04 5.09 4.57
N GLY A 106 21.40 5.21 3.29
CA GLY A 106 22.53 4.54 2.67
C GLY A 106 22.14 3.38 1.79
N GLU A 107 23.10 2.47 1.55
CA GLU A 107 22.90 1.33 0.67
C GLU A 107 21.92 0.32 1.26
N GLN A 108 20.95 -0.08 0.45
CA GLN A 108 19.91 -1.05 0.77
C GLN A 108 19.90 -2.17 -0.25
N THR A 109 19.43 -3.34 0.17
CA THR A 109 19.27 -4.52 -0.69
C THR A 109 17.78 -4.83 -0.87
N ALA A 110 17.36 -5.10 -2.10
CA ALA A 110 16.00 -5.53 -2.36
C ALA A 110 15.71 -6.93 -1.79
N TRP A 111 14.52 -7.11 -1.17
CA TRP A 111 14.14 -8.40 -0.57
C TRP A 111 13.99 -9.53 -1.60
N HIS A 112 13.49 -9.19 -2.79
CA HIS A 112 13.21 -10.16 -3.85
C HIS A 112 14.44 -10.55 -4.65
N ASN A 113 15.51 -9.73 -4.61
CA ASN A 113 16.76 -9.94 -5.32
C ASN A 113 17.93 -9.40 -4.52
N PRO A 114 18.64 -10.26 -3.77
CA PRO A 114 19.78 -9.83 -2.95
C PRO A 114 20.94 -9.20 -3.73
N GLY A 115 21.00 -9.38 -5.04
CA GLY A 115 21.97 -8.73 -5.94
C GLY A 115 21.56 -7.33 -6.37
N GLU A 116 20.31 -6.94 -6.16
CA GLU A 116 19.79 -5.61 -6.49
C GLU A 116 19.95 -4.66 -5.31
N ARG A 117 20.77 -3.63 -5.51
CA ARG A 117 21.06 -2.62 -4.51
C ARG A 117 20.54 -1.27 -4.96
N PHE A 118 20.12 -0.46 -4.01
CA PHE A 118 19.77 0.94 -4.22
C PHE A 118 20.22 1.75 -3.02
N VAL A 119 20.31 3.08 -3.19
CA VAL A 119 20.66 3.98 -2.08
C VAL A 119 19.38 4.68 -1.60
N PHE A 120 19.11 4.59 -0.29
CA PHE A 120 18.09 5.40 0.35
C PHE A 120 18.74 6.67 0.87
N GLU A 121 18.60 7.76 0.13
CA GLU A 121 19.26 9.02 0.40
C GLU A 121 18.68 9.72 1.64
N PRO A 122 19.49 10.43 2.45
CA PRO A 122 19.00 11.12 3.64
C PRO A 122 17.84 12.09 3.37
N HIS A 123 17.85 12.77 2.23
CA HIS A 123 16.77 13.70 1.86
C HIS A 123 15.44 13.02 1.53
N PHE A 124 15.41 11.70 1.29
CA PHE A 124 14.16 10.96 1.08
C PHE A 124 13.29 10.92 2.35
N VAL A 125 13.90 11.08 3.53
CA VAL A 125 13.16 11.25 4.78
C VAL A 125 12.31 12.52 4.75
N ASP A 126 12.84 13.62 4.20
CA ASP A 126 12.10 14.88 4.05
C ASP A 126 11.02 14.79 2.97
N GLU A 127 11.27 14.01 1.92
CA GLU A 127 10.26 13.70 0.92
C GLU A 127 9.08 12.93 1.56
N LEU A 128 9.33 11.93 2.40
CA LEU A 128 8.29 11.21 3.15
C LEU A 128 7.48 12.17 4.03
N ARG A 129 8.14 13.08 4.74
CA ARG A 129 7.45 14.10 5.55
C ARG A 129 6.52 14.96 4.69
N SER A 130 6.97 15.37 3.51
CA SER A 130 6.19 16.22 2.59
C SER A 130 4.97 15.51 1.99
N LEU A 131 5.00 14.18 1.88
CA LEU A 131 3.90 13.36 1.36
C LEU A 131 2.86 13.02 2.43
N ARG A 132 3.14 13.27 3.70
CA ARG A 132 2.21 12.97 4.80
C ARG A 132 0.88 13.70 4.61
N ARG A 133 -0.22 12.96 4.76
CA ARG A 133 -1.58 13.50 4.74
C ARG A 133 -2.11 13.70 6.15
N GLY A 134 -2.99 14.70 6.31
CA GLY A 134 -3.76 14.92 7.50
C GLY A 134 -4.76 13.77 7.81
N PRO A 135 -5.74 13.96 8.69
CA PRO A 135 -6.81 12.99 8.87
C PRO A 135 -7.46 12.63 7.55
N VAL A 136 -7.88 11.36 7.40
CA VAL A 136 -8.55 10.91 6.17
C VAL A 136 -9.90 11.59 6.01
N ALA A 137 -10.18 12.09 4.80
CA ALA A 137 -11.37 12.86 4.52
C ALA A 137 -12.65 12.00 4.44
N ARG A 138 -12.51 10.74 3.99
CA ARG A 138 -13.59 9.78 3.77
C ARG A 138 -13.24 8.43 4.36
N PRO A 139 -13.39 8.25 5.70
CA PRO A 139 -13.00 6.99 6.35
C PRO A 139 -13.70 5.75 5.78
N GLU A 140 -14.93 5.89 5.29
CA GLU A 140 -15.70 4.82 4.66
C GLU A 140 -15.05 4.24 3.38
N ASN A 141 -14.11 4.97 2.76
CA ASN A 141 -13.35 4.52 1.61
C ASN A 141 -12.11 3.69 1.98
N TYR A 142 -11.87 3.49 3.28
CA TYR A 142 -10.67 2.78 3.74
C TYR A 142 -11.01 1.45 4.40
N PHE A 143 -10.25 0.43 4.05
CA PHE A 143 -10.22 -0.85 4.73
C PHE A 143 -8.78 -1.21 5.12
N ALA A 144 -8.50 -1.29 6.41
CA ALA A 144 -7.19 -1.67 6.91
C ALA A 144 -7.22 -3.09 7.48
N VAL A 145 -6.31 -3.94 7.01
CA VAL A 145 -6.01 -5.26 7.58
C VAL A 145 -4.71 -5.12 8.37
N ILE A 146 -4.80 -5.31 9.68
CA ILE A 146 -3.72 -4.99 10.63
C ILE A 146 -3.46 -6.21 11.51
N ALA A 147 -2.21 -6.67 11.57
CA ALA A 147 -1.77 -7.74 12.44
C ALA A 147 -1.22 -7.18 13.77
N LYS A 148 -1.74 -7.65 14.91
CA LYS A 148 -1.21 -7.28 16.23
C LYS A 148 0.19 -7.84 16.49
N GLY A 149 0.56 -8.91 15.80
CA GLY A 149 1.88 -9.51 15.87
C GLY A 149 2.90 -8.92 14.89
N ASP A 150 2.58 -7.78 14.23
CA ASP A 150 3.54 -7.07 13.38
C ASP A 150 4.78 -6.68 14.19
N GLU A 151 5.94 -7.24 13.81
CA GLU A 151 7.21 -7.07 14.50
C GLU A 151 7.99 -5.82 14.06
N VAL A 152 7.46 -5.10 13.05
CA VAL A 152 8.11 -3.93 12.44
C VAL A 152 7.38 -2.64 12.83
N LEU A 153 6.05 -2.64 12.79
CA LEU A 153 5.22 -1.45 12.98
C LEU A 153 4.22 -1.65 14.13
N ASP A 154 3.98 -0.62 14.93
CA ASP A 154 2.98 -0.68 16.01
C ASP A 154 1.55 -0.67 15.44
N TRP A 155 0.84 -1.77 15.65
CA TRP A 155 -0.54 -1.92 15.21
C TRP A 155 -1.49 -0.88 15.82
N ARG A 156 -1.17 -0.32 16.99
CA ARG A 156 -1.98 0.71 17.66
C ARG A 156 -1.92 2.03 16.89
N GLU A 157 -0.75 2.38 16.37
CA GLU A 157 -0.60 3.54 15.48
C GLU A 157 -1.37 3.34 14.18
N MET A 158 -1.29 2.13 13.60
CA MET A 158 -2.06 1.80 12.40
C MET A 158 -3.56 1.95 12.62
N ALA A 159 -4.09 1.33 13.67
CA ALA A 159 -5.52 1.40 13.99
C ALA A 159 -5.98 2.82 14.34
N GLY A 160 -5.17 3.56 15.09
CA GLY A 160 -5.47 4.94 15.50
C GLY A 160 -5.44 5.94 14.35
N ARG A 161 -4.79 5.62 13.24
CA ARG A 161 -4.66 6.52 12.09
C ARG A 161 -5.94 6.68 11.28
N TYR A 162 -6.81 5.68 11.28
CA TYR A 162 -7.98 5.61 10.40
C TYR A 162 -9.30 5.54 11.19
N PRO A 163 -9.63 6.52 12.05
CA PRO A 163 -10.86 6.50 12.80
C PRO A 163 -12.07 6.53 11.86
N GLY A 164 -13.03 5.63 12.09
CA GLY A 164 -14.21 5.49 11.25
C GLY A 164 -14.05 4.62 10.00
N ALA A 165 -12.82 4.18 9.67
CA ALA A 165 -12.59 3.24 8.60
C ALA A 165 -12.98 1.81 8.99
N LYS A 166 -13.17 0.93 8.00
CA LYS A 166 -13.25 -0.50 8.23
C LYS A 166 -11.86 -1.01 8.67
N ILE A 167 -11.77 -1.60 9.86
CA ILE A 167 -10.53 -2.20 10.36
C ILE A 167 -10.75 -3.66 10.67
N LYS A 168 -9.92 -4.53 10.08
CA LYS A 168 -9.78 -5.93 10.45
C LYS A 168 -8.51 -6.11 11.26
N LEU A 169 -8.69 -6.25 12.56
CA LEU A 169 -7.59 -6.46 13.48
C LEU A 169 -7.38 -7.97 13.65
N LEU A 170 -6.18 -8.46 13.29
CA LEU A 170 -5.80 -9.85 13.44
C LEU A 170 -5.08 -10.02 14.77
N GLU A 171 -5.54 -10.97 15.60
CA GLU A 171 -4.95 -11.23 16.94
C GLU A 171 -3.51 -11.74 16.87
N ALA A 172 -3.16 -12.37 15.76
CA ALA A 172 -1.82 -12.87 15.45
C ALA A 172 -1.40 -12.39 14.04
N GLY A 173 -0.32 -12.93 13.52
CA GLY A 173 0.23 -12.58 12.21
C GLY A 173 1.53 -11.81 12.33
N ASP A 174 2.12 -11.49 11.21
CA ASP A 174 3.42 -10.83 11.08
C ASP A 174 3.32 -9.61 10.17
N HIS A 175 4.42 -8.85 10.04
CA HIS A 175 4.47 -7.70 9.12
C HIS A 175 4.16 -8.09 7.67
N ALA A 176 4.59 -9.27 7.27
CA ALA A 176 4.38 -9.78 5.92
C ALA A 176 2.92 -10.16 5.62
N LEU A 177 2.06 -10.32 6.64
CA LEU A 177 0.75 -10.97 6.54
C LEU A 177 0.89 -12.31 5.84
N SER A 178 1.66 -13.22 6.43
CA SER A 178 1.99 -14.52 5.82
C SER A 178 0.76 -15.38 5.52
N ASP A 179 -0.35 -15.15 6.22
CA ASP A 179 -1.65 -15.79 6.03
C ASP A 179 -2.61 -14.99 5.13
N PHE A 180 -2.09 -14.07 4.31
CA PHE A 180 -2.87 -13.13 3.50
C PHE A 180 -3.94 -13.80 2.62
N ASP A 181 -3.75 -15.05 2.22
CA ASP A 181 -4.73 -15.81 1.43
C ASP A 181 -6.12 -15.84 2.07
N ARG A 182 -6.17 -15.87 3.41
CA ARG A 182 -7.42 -15.88 4.18
C ARG A 182 -8.18 -14.57 4.13
N HIS A 183 -7.56 -13.52 3.63
CA HIS A 183 -8.09 -12.15 3.66
C HIS A 183 -8.39 -11.59 2.27
N ILE A 184 -7.91 -12.24 1.21
CA ILE A 184 -8.01 -11.75 -0.16
C ILE A 184 -9.48 -11.52 -0.57
N GLU A 185 -10.37 -12.46 -0.29
CA GLU A 185 -11.78 -12.37 -0.68
C GLU A 185 -12.47 -11.15 -0.04
N GLU A 186 -12.20 -10.89 1.23
CA GLU A 186 -12.76 -9.72 1.91
C GLU A 186 -12.18 -8.41 1.38
N VAL A 187 -10.89 -8.40 1.04
CA VAL A 187 -10.23 -7.27 0.38
C VAL A 187 -10.88 -6.98 -0.96
N LEU A 188 -11.05 -7.99 -1.80
CA LEU A 188 -11.66 -7.85 -3.12
C LEU A 188 -13.13 -7.44 -3.04
N ALA A 189 -13.88 -8.00 -2.09
CA ALA A 189 -15.28 -7.63 -1.86
C ALA A 189 -15.42 -6.14 -1.48
N PHE A 190 -14.54 -5.62 -0.61
CA PHE A 190 -14.53 -4.20 -0.25
C PHE A 190 -14.29 -3.28 -1.47
N LEU A 191 -13.56 -3.76 -2.45
CA LEU A 191 -13.22 -3.04 -3.67
C LEU A 191 -14.22 -3.27 -4.82
N ASP A 192 -15.39 -3.91 -4.58
CA ASP A 192 -16.35 -4.33 -5.60
C ASP A 192 -15.73 -5.26 -6.68
N LEU A 193 -14.80 -6.12 -6.26
CA LEU A 193 -14.06 -7.10 -7.09
C LEU A 193 -14.31 -8.55 -6.68
N GLY A 194 -15.13 -8.78 -5.67
CA GLY A 194 -15.52 -10.11 -5.18
C GLY A 194 -16.50 -10.82 -6.10
#